data_b89de659d25b02579bd3c005186307b6
#
_entry.id   b89de659d25b02579bd3c005186307b6
#
_cell.length_a   1.000
_cell.length_b   1.000
_cell.length_c   1.000
_cell.angle_alpha   90.00
_cell.angle_beta   90.00
_cell.angle_gamma   90.00
#
_symmetry.space_group_name_H-M   'P 1'
#
loop_
_entity.id
_entity.type
_entity.pdbx_description
1 polymer ?
#
loop_
_entity_poly.entity_id
_entity_poly.type
_entity_poly.pdbx_seq_one_letter_code
_entity_poly.pdbx_strand_id
1 'polypeptide(L)'
;MKKFARCVLILILVVIISGVGGYFYEDNTITPMYESVAQLYVVPGTQSEASIRAKDGGLNKDFMIIFSSNVVIEAAQRIAGTTEDISQYLTVSSPADSNIVELKIVNPDQNTAKTYVDAVAQTAVKTTTIIPVESMQILSEGTSSGVSFKQHLYRNTIFIAGAAGVVCIFIEIIVCLILCAFKKKEDRSDDEYEYEARYG
;
A
#
# COMPACT_ATOMS: atom_id res chain seq x y z
N MET A 1 -40.64 3.12 8.63
CA MET A 1 -39.90 2.07 7.90
C MET A 1 -39.60 2.44 6.45
N LYS A 2 -40.59 2.83 5.61
CA LYS A 2 -40.32 3.13 4.17
C LYS A 2 -39.33 4.25 3.90
N LYS A 3 -39.27 5.32 4.74
CA LYS A 3 -38.31 6.43 4.59
C LYS A 3 -36.86 5.99 4.92
N PHE A 4 -36.70 5.23 6.02
CA PHE A 4 -35.40 4.69 6.41
C PHE A 4 -34.83 3.74 5.33
N ALA A 5 -35.65 2.84 4.80
CA ALA A 5 -35.24 1.94 3.72
C ALA A 5 -34.77 2.68 2.45
N ARG A 6 -35.38 3.85 2.13
CA ARG A 6 -34.94 4.69 1.01
C ARG A 6 -33.57 5.32 1.26
N CYS A 7 -33.32 5.86 2.46
CA CYS A 7 -32.02 6.43 2.82
C CYS A 7 -30.91 5.38 2.72
N VAL A 8 -31.12 4.19 3.28
CA VAL A 8 -30.16 3.08 3.18
C VAL A 8 -29.90 2.68 1.73
N LEU A 9 -30.94 2.63 0.90
CA LEU A 9 -30.79 2.29 -0.51
C LEU A 9 -29.99 3.35 -1.28
N ILE A 10 -30.21 4.63 -1.01
CA ILE A 10 -29.44 5.75 -1.60
C ILE A 10 -27.98 5.65 -1.18
N LEU A 11 -27.71 5.42 0.11
CA LEU A 11 -26.36 5.25 0.63
C LEU A 11 -25.61 4.12 -0.09
N ILE A 12 -26.24 2.94 -0.19
CA ILE A 12 -25.64 1.79 -0.88
C ILE A 12 -25.33 2.14 -2.34
N LEU A 13 -26.27 2.78 -3.03
CA LEU A 13 -26.10 3.16 -4.44
C LEU A 13 -24.96 4.17 -4.63
N VAL A 14 -24.84 5.16 -3.76
CA VAL A 14 -23.74 6.14 -3.77
C VAL A 14 -22.40 5.45 -3.56
N VAL A 15 -22.28 4.55 -2.59
CA VAL A 15 -21.05 3.80 -2.32
C VAL A 15 -20.66 2.93 -3.51
N ILE A 16 -21.61 2.24 -4.14
CA ILE A 16 -21.34 1.42 -5.32
C ILE A 16 -20.86 2.30 -6.50
N ILE A 17 -21.56 3.39 -6.81
CA ILE A 17 -21.20 4.28 -7.92
C ILE A 17 -19.83 4.91 -7.67
N SER A 18 -19.57 5.37 -6.44
CA SER A 18 -18.28 5.96 -6.06
C SER A 18 -17.15 4.93 -6.10
N GLY A 19 -17.41 3.69 -5.69
CA GLY A 19 -16.45 2.59 -5.77
C GLY A 19 -16.10 2.25 -7.21
N VAL A 20 -17.09 2.09 -8.07
CA VAL A 20 -16.88 1.80 -9.50
C VAL A 20 -16.17 2.98 -10.19
N GLY A 21 -16.65 4.20 -9.99
CA GLY A 21 -16.03 5.40 -10.57
C GLY A 21 -14.61 5.62 -10.06
N GLY A 22 -14.38 5.42 -8.76
CA GLY A 22 -13.06 5.48 -8.13
C GLY A 22 -12.10 4.43 -8.70
N TYR A 23 -12.56 3.20 -8.91
CA TYR A 23 -11.77 2.16 -9.53
C TYR A 23 -11.29 2.55 -10.95
N PHE A 24 -12.21 3.00 -11.81
CA PHE A 24 -11.85 3.42 -13.16
C PHE A 24 -10.94 4.66 -13.18
N TYR A 25 -11.14 5.61 -12.27
CA TYR A 25 -10.27 6.77 -12.12
C TYR A 25 -8.85 6.35 -11.74
N GLU A 26 -8.70 5.57 -10.68
CA GLU A 26 -7.42 5.07 -10.21
C GLU A 26 -6.74 4.17 -11.24
N ASP A 27 -7.51 3.30 -11.92
CA ASP A 27 -6.98 2.43 -12.96
C ASP A 27 -6.36 3.21 -14.13
N ASN A 28 -6.93 4.36 -14.49
CA ASN A 28 -6.37 5.20 -15.54
C ASN A 28 -5.24 6.13 -15.05
N THR A 29 -5.17 6.42 -13.77
CA THR A 29 -4.23 7.41 -13.20
C THR A 29 -2.97 6.75 -12.65
N ILE A 30 -3.09 5.56 -12.04
CA ILE A 30 -1.95 4.87 -11.43
C ILE A 30 -1.06 4.27 -12.52
N THR A 31 0.22 4.65 -12.49
CA THR A 31 1.23 4.05 -13.37
C THR A 31 1.42 2.57 -13.03
N PRO A 32 1.38 1.68 -14.01
CA PRO A 32 1.68 0.26 -13.79
C PRO A 32 3.14 0.10 -13.38
N MET A 33 3.39 -0.79 -12.43
CA MET A 33 4.70 -1.11 -11.88
C MET A 33 5.07 -2.56 -12.20
N TYR A 34 6.36 -2.81 -12.34
CA TYR A 34 6.92 -4.15 -12.51
C TYR A 34 7.77 -4.50 -11.30
N GLU A 35 7.63 -5.74 -10.86
CA GLU A 35 8.43 -6.29 -9.78
C GLU A 35 9.55 -7.17 -10.35
N SER A 36 10.78 -6.99 -9.85
CA SER A 36 11.89 -7.88 -10.11
C SER A 36 12.49 -8.34 -8.78
N VAL A 37 12.73 -9.65 -8.65
CA VAL A 37 13.21 -10.29 -7.43
C VAL A 37 14.51 -11.02 -7.73
N ALA A 38 15.53 -10.78 -6.92
CA ALA A 38 16.76 -11.56 -6.86
C ALA A 38 16.85 -12.26 -5.51
N GLN A 39 17.40 -13.46 -5.49
CA GLN A 39 17.58 -14.23 -4.27
C GLN A 39 19.05 -14.48 -4.02
N LEU A 40 19.48 -14.25 -2.79
CA LEU A 40 20.81 -14.51 -2.30
C LEU A 40 20.77 -15.67 -1.31
N TYR A 41 21.66 -16.62 -1.46
CA TYR A 41 21.87 -17.70 -0.47
C TYR A 41 23.07 -17.33 0.43
N VAL A 42 22.82 -17.33 1.72
CA VAL A 42 23.83 -17.08 2.73
C VAL A 42 24.39 -18.41 3.21
N VAL A 43 25.69 -18.62 3.00
CA VAL A 43 26.40 -19.77 3.56
C VAL A 43 26.85 -19.41 4.96
N PRO A 44 26.22 -19.97 6.02
CA PRO A 44 26.62 -19.68 7.39
C PRO A 44 27.98 -20.27 7.67
N GLY A 45 28.86 -19.52 8.33
CA GLY A 45 30.01 -20.12 8.99
C GLY A 45 29.56 -20.98 10.16
N THR A 46 30.39 -21.90 10.59
CA THR A 46 30.08 -22.91 11.63
C THR A 46 29.55 -22.33 12.95
N GLN A 47 29.83 -21.07 13.23
CA GLN A 47 29.35 -20.36 14.43
C GLN A 47 28.07 -19.50 14.19
N SER A 48 27.67 -19.30 12.93
CA SER A 48 26.61 -18.34 12.57
C SER A 48 25.27 -19.00 12.22
N GLU A 49 25.21 -20.32 12.02
CA GLU A 49 24.02 -21.01 11.55
C GLU A 49 22.80 -20.80 12.46
N ALA A 50 23.03 -20.91 13.78
CA ALA A 50 21.97 -20.69 14.76
C ALA A 50 21.44 -19.26 14.76
N SER A 51 22.30 -18.25 14.49
CA SER A 51 21.92 -16.84 14.41
C SER A 51 21.11 -16.52 13.17
N ILE A 52 21.42 -17.11 12.02
CA ILE A 52 20.69 -16.89 10.77
C ILE A 52 19.26 -17.37 10.89
N ARG A 53 19.06 -18.50 11.58
CA ARG A 53 17.76 -19.16 11.77
C ARG A 53 17.02 -18.72 13.03
N ALA A 54 17.59 -17.81 13.82
CA ALA A 54 16.93 -17.36 15.05
C ALA A 54 15.58 -16.70 14.77
N LYS A 55 14.55 -17.09 15.52
CA LYS A 55 13.17 -16.58 15.36
C LYS A 55 13.05 -15.07 15.57
N ASP A 56 13.96 -14.47 16.33
CA ASP A 56 14.02 -13.02 16.53
C ASP A 56 14.63 -12.27 15.33
N GLY A 57 15.03 -13.00 14.31
CA GLY A 57 15.55 -12.44 13.06
C GLY A 57 16.98 -11.96 13.15
N GLY A 58 17.76 -12.36 14.16
CA GLY A 58 19.16 -12.01 14.40
C GLY A 58 19.95 -11.51 13.19
N LEU A 59 20.78 -12.38 12.60
CA LEU A 59 21.62 -12.03 11.44
C LEU A 59 20.80 -11.61 10.20
N ASN A 60 19.58 -12.10 10.02
CA ASN A 60 18.71 -11.69 8.90
C ASN A 60 18.32 -10.22 8.98
N LYS A 61 18.14 -9.66 10.18
CA LYS A 61 17.89 -8.22 10.35
C LYS A 61 19.11 -7.39 9.97
N ASP A 62 20.30 -7.88 10.29
CA ASP A 62 21.54 -7.22 9.89
C ASP A 62 21.68 -7.13 8.37
N PHE A 63 21.31 -8.20 7.63
CA PHE A 63 21.27 -8.16 6.16
C PHE A 63 20.29 -7.13 5.63
N MET A 64 19.08 -7.05 6.21
CA MET A 64 18.10 -6.06 5.79
C MET A 64 18.62 -4.64 5.97
N ILE A 65 19.30 -4.36 7.10
CA ILE A 65 19.88 -3.05 7.40
C ILE A 65 21.06 -2.76 6.46
N ILE A 66 21.98 -3.70 6.30
CA ILE A 66 23.21 -3.51 5.52
C ILE A 66 22.87 -3.31 4.05
N PHE A 67 22.00 -4.14 3.47
CA PHE A 67 21.65 -4.03 2.05
C PHE A 67 20.79 -2.82 1.72
N SER A 68 20.12 -2.25 2.71
CA SER A 68 19.42 -0.96 2.58
C SER A 68 20.30 0.24 2.93
N SER A 69 21.56 0.03 3.29
CA SER A 69 22.46 1.12 3.66
C SER A 69 22.91 1.95 2.46
N ASN A 70 23.18 3.23 2.68
CA ASN A 70 23.63 4.15 1.64
C ASN A 70 24.89 3.63 0.91
N VAL A 71 25.80 2.96 1.63
CA VAL A 71 27.04 2.42 1.04
C VAL A 71 26.74 1.38 -0.02
N VAL A 72 25.79 0.47 0.25
CA VAL A 72 25.37 -0.57 -0.71
C VAL A 72 24.57 0.06 -1.85
N ILE A 73 23.68 0.98 -1.53
CA ILE A 73 22.86 1.67 -2.54
C ILE A 73 23.73 2.47 -3.52
N GLU A 74 24.67 3.29 -3.03
CA GLU A 74 25.57 4.05 -3.89
C GLU A 74 26.49 3.14 -4.75
N ALA A 75 26.92 2.02 -4.19
CA ALA A 75 27.70 1.05 -4.97
C ALA A 75 26.85 0.37 -6.05
N ALA A 76 25.59 0.03 -5.73
CA ALA A 76 24.62 -0.51 -6.69
C ALA A 76 24.29 0.51 -7.81
N GLN A 77 24.10 1.79 -7.46
CA GLN A 77 23.89 2.87 -8.44
C GLN A 77 25.05 2.98 -9.44
N ARG A 78 26.29 2.87 -8.97
CA ARG A 78 27.47 2.85 -9.86
C ARG A 78 27.48 1.65 -10.78
N ILE A 79 27.08 0.46 -10.32
CA ILE A 79 26.98 -0.75 -11.13
C ILE A 79 25.84 -0.62 -12.16
N ALA A 80 24.70 -0.09 -11.74
CA ALA A 80 23.55 0.12 -12.62
C ALA A 80 23.74 1.29 -13.60
N GLY A 81 24.76 2.14 -13.40
CA GLY A 81 25.01 3.32 -14.24
C GLY A 81 23.95 4.40 -14.07
N THR A 82 23.37 4.55 -12.89
CA THR A 82 22.29 5.51 -12.59
C THR A 82 22.68 6.47 -11.46
N THR A 83 22.06 7.64 -11.48
CA THR A 83 22.10 8.61 -10.35
C THR A 83 20.78 8.61 -9.56
N GLU A 84 19.82 7.80 -9.97
CA GLU A 84 18.52 7.66 -9.32
C GLU A 84 18.66 6.93 -7.99
N ASP A 85 17.93 7.34 -6.97
CA ASP A 85 17.97 6.70 -5.65
C ASP A 85 17.24 5.34 -5.69
N ILE A 86 18.04 4.26 -5.79
CA ILE A 86 17.50 2.89 -5.83
C ILE A 86 16.78 2.52 -4.53
N SER A 87 17.12 3.16 -3.40
CA SER A 87 16.54 2.80 -2.09
C SER A 87 15.04 2.93 -2.03
N GLN A 88 14.46 3.88 -2.76
CA GLN A 88 13.01 4.10 -2.82
C GLN A 88 12.23 2.96 -3.49
N TYR A 89 12.89 2.15 -4.29
CA TYR A 89 12.30 1.01 -5.00
C TYR A 89 12.62 -0.32 -4.35
N LEU A 90 13.63 -0.36 -3.44
CA LEU A 90 14.17 -1.57 -2.86
C LEU A 90 13.39 -2.01 -1.61
N THR A 91 13.05 -3.27 -1.58
CA THR A 91 12.61 -3.97 -0.38
C THR A 91 13.53 -5.17 -0.16
N VAL A 92 14.10 -5.28 1.04
CA VAL A 92 14.89 -6.42 1.45
C VAL A 92 14.08 -7.24 2.45
N SER A 93 13.98 -8.53 2.23
CA SER A 93 13.28 -9.45 3.12
C SER A 93 14.05 -10.77 3.26
N SER A 94 13.79 -11.47 4.35
CA SER A 94 14.31 -12.82 4.56
C SER A 94 13.19 -13.69 5.13
N PRO A 95 12.82 -14.76 4.44
CA PRO A 95 11.85 -15.71 4.96
C PRO A 95 12.33 -16.32 6.30
N ALA A 96 11.41 -16.51 7.24
CA ALA A 96 11.73 -17.12 8.52
C ALA A 96 12.33 -18.54 8.32
N ASP A 97 13.28 -18.88 9.18
CA ASP A 97 13.97 -20.17 9.16
C ASP A 97 14.65 -20.53 7.80
N SER A 98 15.09 -19.49 7.07
CA SER A 98 15.74 -19.63 5.76
C SER A 98 17.11 -18.92 5.74
N ASN A 99 18.02 -19.45 4.93
CA ASN A 99 19.29 -18.81 4.62
C ASN A 99 19.17 -17.94 3.34
N ILE A 100 17.95 -17.65 2.89
CA ILE A 100 17.71 -16.86 1.71
C ILE A 100 17.40 -15.41 2.11
N VAL A 101 18.02 -14.48 1.39
CA VAL A 101 17.66 -13.06 1.42
C VAL A 101 17.08 -12.70 0.07
N GLU A 102 15.89 -12.14 0.07
CA GLU A 102 15.22 -11.66 -1.12
C GLU A 102 15.38 -10.16 -1.26
N LEU A 103 15.86 -9.76 -2.43
CA LEU A 103 15.95 -8.38 -2.86
C LEU A 103 14.87 -8.15 -3.91
N LYS A 104 14.01 -7.18 -3.67
CA LYS A 104 12.87 -6.87 -4.51
C LYS A 104 12.90 -5.41 -4.92
N ILE A 105 12.84 -5.16 -6.22
CA ILE A 105 12.72 -3.82 -6.79
C ILE A 105 11.37 -3.71 -7.50
N VAL A 106 10.68 -2.59 -7.26
CA VAL A 106 9.44 -2.22 -7.92
C VAL A 106 9.64 -0.93 -8.69
N ASN A 107 9.54 -0.96 -10.03
CA ASN A 107 9.79 0.18 -10.89
C ASN A 107 8.78 0.24 -12.06
N PRO A 108 8.43 1.43 -12.58
CA PRO A 108 7.58 1.54 -13.77
C PRO A 108 8.15 0.88 -15.03
N ASP A 109 9.47 0.74 -15.12
CA ASP A 109 10.14 0.06 -16.22
C ASP A 109 10.68 -1.30 -15.77
N GLN A 110 10.31 -2.35 -16.50
CA GLN A 110 10.68 -3.74 -16.18
C GLN A 110 12.19 -3.99 -16.27
N ASN A 111 12.86 -3.42 -17.28
CA ASN A 111 14.28 -3.63 -17.47
C ASN A 111 15.08 -2.88 -16.39
N THR A 112 14.63 -1.69 -16.03
CA THR A 112 15.20 -0.90 -14.93
C THR A 112 15.03 -1.65 -13.59
N ALA A 113 13.86 -2.23 -13.31
CA ALA A 113 13.64 -3.03 -12.11
C ALA A 113 14.63 -4.20 -12.03
N LYS A 114 14.84 -4.92 -13.14
CA LYS A 114 15.81 -6.01 -13.23
C LYS A 114 17.24 -5.52 -13.04
N THR A 115 17.64 -4.48 -13.74
CA THR A 115 18.99 -3.91 -13.66
C THR A 115 19.34 -3.47 -12.24
N TYR A 116 18.41 -2.82 -11.57
CA TYR A 116 18.61 -2.34 -10.20
C TYR A 116 18.72 -3.49 -9.19
N VAL A 117 17.86 -4.51 -9.28
CA VAL A 117 17.93 -5.64 -8.35
C VAL A 117 19.20 -6.45 -8.56
N ASP A 118 19.65 -6.64 -9.80
CA ASP A 118 20.91 -7.33 -10.12
C ASP A 118 22.13 -6.53 -9.60
N ALA A 119 22.11 -5.21 -9.73
CA ALA A 119 23.16 -4.34 -9.20
C ALA A 119 23.25 -4.41 -7.68
N VAL A 120 22.11 -4.41 -6.98
CA VAL A 120 22.08 -4.58 -5.52
C VAL A 120 22.57 -5.97 -5.12
N ALA A 121 22.13 -7.03 -5.81
CA ALA A 121 22.58 -8.40 -5.55
C ALA A 121 24.09 -8.57 -5.71
N GLN A 122 24.66 -8.04 -6.80
CA GLN A 122 26.12 -8.06 -7.04
C GLN A 122 26.89 -7.27 -5.97
N THR A 123 26.34 -6.13 -5.52
CA THR A 123 26.96 -5.35 -4.46
C THR A 123 26.88 -6.11 -3.14
N ALA A 124 25.73 -6.71 -2.82
CA ALA A 124 25.52 -7.48 -1.61
C ALA A 124 26.53 -8.62 -1.46
N VAL A 125 26.78 -9.37 -2.53
CA VAL A 125 27.78 -10.45 -2.52
C VAL A 125 29.20 -9.94 -2.24
N LYS A 126 29.55 -8.72 -2.66
CA LYS A 126 30.86 -8.10 -2.41
C LYS A 126 31.00 -7.56 -0.99
N THR A 127 29.90 -7.33 -0.28
CA THR A 127 29.93 -6.80 1.11
C THR A 127 30.04 -7.90 2.18
N THR A 128 30.14 -9.16 1.80
CA THR A 128 30.28 -10.30 2.75
C THR A 128 31.50 -10.21 3.66
N THR A 129 32.49 -9.41 3.33
CA THR A 129 33.68 -9.20 4.19
C THR A 129 33.38 -8.48 5.51
N ILE A 130 32.19 -7.85 5.62
CA ILE A 130 31.78 -7.09 6.81
C ILE A 130 30.86 -7.94 7.70
N ILE A 131 30.26 -8.99 7.15
CA ILE A 131 29.27 -9.81 7.84
C ILE A 131 29.90 -11.15 8.23
N PRO A 132 29.65 -11.69 9.44
CA PRO A 132 30.27 -12.94 9.90
C PRO A 132 29.62 -14.17 9.25
N VAL A 133 29.66 -14.26 7.92
CA VAL A 133 29.24 -15.40 7.13
C VAL A 133 30.42 -15.94 6.33
N GLU A 134 30.38 -17.22 5.97
CA GLU A 134 31.44 -17.83 5.17
C GLU A 134 31.44 -17.28 3.75
N SER A 135 30.28 -17.22 3.12
CA SER A 135 30.11 -16.63 1.79
C SER A 135 28.63 -16.29 1.53
N MET A 136 28.42 -15.51 0.49
CA MET A 136 27.09 -15.21 -0.05
C MET A 136 27.13 -15.46 -1.56
N GLN A 137 26.10 -16.09 -2.09
CA GLN A 137 26.00 -16.44 -3.50
C GLN A 137 24.66 -15.96 -4.05
N ILE A 138 24.65 -15.51 -5.29
CA ILE A 138 23.42 -15.24 -6.02
C ILE A 138 22.78 -16.57 -6.35
N LEU A 139 21.64 -16.86 -5.73
CA LEU A 139 20.85 -18.06 -6.01
C LEU A 139 20.03 -17.87 -7.28
N SER A 140 19.46 -16.67 -7.45
CA SER A 140 18.70 -16.29 -8.63
C SER A 140 18.97 -14.82 -8.94
N GLU A 141 19.34 -14.54 -10.19
CA GLU A 141 19.36 -13.17 -10.71
C GLU A 141 17.96 -12.58 -10.77
N GLY A 142 17.86 -11.28 -10.98
CA GLY A 142 16.60 -10.56 -11.06
C GLY A 142 15.65 -11.19 -12.06
N THR A 143 14.60 -11.78 -11.56
CA THR A 143 13.51 -12.35 -12.36
C THR A 143 12.29 -11.45 -12.25
N SER A 144 11.68 -11.11 -13.37
CA SER A 144 10.41 -10.40 -13.40
C SER A 144 9.33 -11.32 -13.97
N SER A 145 8.15 -11.30 -13.37
CA SER A 145 6.99 -12.03 -13.90
C SER A 145 6.52 -11.52 -15.27
N GLY A 146 7.00 -10.36 -15.71
CA GLY A 146 6.52 -9.66 -16.90
C GLY A 146 5.10 -9.09 -16.77
N VAL A 147 4.45 -9.32 -15.64
CA VAL A 147 3.11 -8.82 -15.34
C VAL A 147 3.22 -7.53 -14.55
N SER A 148 2.63 -6.46 -15.09
CA SER A 148 2.52 -5.21 -14.37
C SER A 148 1.40 -5.28 -13.33
N PHE A 149 1.57 -4.58 -12.22
CA PHE A 149 0.53 -4.38 -11.21
C PHE A 149 0.41 -2.91 -10.85
N LYS A 150 -0.75 -2.50 -10.35
CA LYS A 150 -1.01 -1.14 -9.90
C LYS A 150 -0.98 -1.11 -8.38
N GLN A 151 0.03 -0.44 -7.84
CA GLN A 151 0.23 -0.35 -6.41
C GLN A 151 -0.93 0.40 -5.74
N HIS A 152 -1.49 -0.21 -4.69
CA HIS A 152 -2.56 0.38 -3.89
C HIS A 152 -3.89 0.66 -4.60
N LEU A 153 -4.12 0.19 -5.83
CA LEU A 153 -5.35 0.41 -6.58
C LEU A 153 -6.62 0.12 -5.73
N TYR A 154 -6.74 -1.07 -5.18
CA TYR A 154 -7.90 -1.46 -4.37
C TYR A 154 -8.02 -0.66 -3.08
N ARG A 155 -6.90 -0.36 -2.42
CA ARG A 155 -6.90 0.43 -1.19
C ARG A 155 -7.43 1.84 -1.43
N ASN A 156 -6.95 2.51 -2.46
CA ASN A 156 -7.39 3.86 -2.83
C ASN A 156 -8.87 3.87 -3.22
N THR A 157 -9.31 2.90 -4.01
CA THR A 157 -10.72 2.74 -4.39
C THR A 157 -11.64 2.59 -3.17
N ILE A 158 -11.24 1.78 -2.17
CA ILE A 158 -11.99 1.62 -0.92
C ILE A 158 -12.06 2.93 -0.14
N PHE A 159 -10.95 3.70 -0.08
CA PHE A 159 -10.95 5.01 0.58
C PHE A 159 -11.90 6.00 -0.11
N ILE A 160 -11.92 6.05 -1.45
CA ILE A 160 -12.82 6.92 -2.21
C ILE A 160 -14.28 6.55 -1.94
N ALA A 161 -14.62 5.26 -2.01
CA ALA A 161 -15.97 4.77 -1.73
C ALA A 161 -16.40 5.05 -0.29
N GLY A 162 -15.51 4.84 0.68
CA GLY A 162 -15.75 5.11 2.09
C GLY A 162 -15.98 6.61 2.37
N ALA A 163 -15.15 7.47 1.82
CA ALA A 163 -15.29 8.92 1.95
C ALA A 163 -16.62 9.41 1.37
N ALA A 164 -17.01 8.93 0.18
CA ALA A 164 -18.30 9.24 -0.43
C ALA A 164 -19.49 8.78 0.44
N GLY A 165 -19.39 7.62 1.06
CA GLY A 165 -20.41 7.11 2.00
C GLY A 165 -20.56 8.01 3.22
N VAL A 166 -19.45 8.46 3.81
CA VAL A 166 -19.46 9.38 4.96
C VAL A 166 -20.12 10.72 4.58
N VAL A 167 -19.74 11.29 3.44
CA VAL A 167 -20.34 12.55 2.95
C VAL A 167 -21.85 12.38 2.71
N CYS A 168 -22.27 11.25 2.14
CA CYS A 168 -23.70 10.95 1.94
C CYS A 168 -24.48 10.92 3.26
N ILE A 169 -23.94 10.28 4.30
CA ILE A 169 -24.55 10.24 5.64
C ILE A 169 -24.71 11.66 6.21
N PHE A 170 -23.69 12.50 6.10
CA PHE A 170 -23.79 13.89 6.56
C PHE A 170 -24.87 14.68 5.83
N ILE A 171 -24.98 14.52 4.50
CA ILE A 171 -26.03 15.16 3.70
C ILE A 171 -27.40 14.67 4.15
N GLU A 172 -27.61 13.38 4.36
CA GLU A 172 -28.88 12.81 4.82
C GLU A 172 -29.26 13.34 6.21
N ILE A 173 -28.33 13.48 7.13
CA ILE A 173 -28.56 14.08 8.46
C ILE A 173 -29.01 15.52 8.32
N ILE A 174 -28.32 16.33 7.50
CA ILE A 174 -28.68 17.75 7.27
C ILE A 174 -30.07 17.86 6.68
N VAL A 175 -30.38 17.08 5.65
CA VAL A 175 -31.70 17.07 5.01
C VAL A 175 -32.78 16.68 6.03
N CYS A 176 -32.53 15.68 6.87
CA CYS A 176 -33.46 15.25 7.91
C CYS A 176 -33.72 16.38 8.93
N LEU A 177 -32.67 17.08 9.37
CA LEU A 177 -32.81 18.23 10.30
C LEU A 177 -33.62 19.38 9.69
N ILE A 178 -33.36 19.70 8.42
CA ILE A 178 -34.11 20.74 7.68
C ILE A 178 -35.58 20.37 7.60
N LEU A 179 -35.89 19.14 7.19
CA LEU A 179 -37.29 18.67 7.08
C LEU A 179 -38.01 18.66 8.43
N CYS A 180 -37.31 18.28 9.51
CA CYS A 180 -37.87 18.34 10.88
C CYS A 180 -38.15 19.79 11.31
N ALA A 181 -37.24 20.73 10.98
CA ALA A 181 -37.42 22.15 11.29
C ALA A 181 -38.64 22.77 10.55
N PHE A 182 -38.82 22.43 9.27
CA PHE A 182 -39.97 22.89 8.49
C PHE A 182 -41.27 22.33 9.05
N LYS A 183 -41.35 21.05 9.37
CA LYS A 183 -42.54 20.43 9.93
C LYS A 183 -42.93 21.05 11.27
N LYS A 184 -41.95 21.34 12.15
CA LYS A 184 -42.20 22.01 13.44
C LYS A 184 -42.74 23.43 13.27
N LYS A 185 -42.38 24.14 12.18
CA LYS A 185 -42.89 25.47 11.88
C LYS A 185 -44.34 25.41 11.39
N GLU A 186 -44.68 24.40 10.57
CA GLU A 186 -46.05 24.15 10.08
C GLU A 186 -46.99 23.81 11.23
N ASP A 187 -46.63 22.85 12.10
CA ASP A 187 -47.41 22.47 13.29
C ASP A 187 -47.65 23.68 14.22
N ARG A 188 -46.68 24.60 14.37
CA ARG A 188 -46.84 25.80 15.21
C ARG A 188 -47.79 26.84 14.56
N SER A 189 -47.81 26.98 13.26
CA SER A 189 -48.74 27.89 12.57
C SER A 189 -50.17 27.38 12.69
N ASP A 190 -50.38 26.10 12.58
CA ASP A 190 -51.73 25.51 12.71
C ASP A 190 -52.30 25.66 14.12
N ASP A 191 -51.48 25.51 15.14
CA ASP A 191 -51.84 25.74 16.55
C ASP A 191 -52.22 27.22 16.81
N GLU A 192 -51.54 28.17 16.17
CA GLU A 192 -51.80 29.63 16.31
C GLU A 192 -53.14 30.00 15.67
N TYR A 193 -53.45 29.48 14.47
CA TYR A 193 -54.72 29.68 13.80
C TYR A 193 -55.88 29.03 14.56
N GLU A 194 -55.70 27.86 15.16
CA GLU A 194 -56.77 27.19 15.96
C GLU A 194 -57.07 27.95 17.25
N TYR A 195 -56.03 28.57 17.85
CA TYR A 195 -56.19 29.39 19.04
C TYR A 195 -56.94 30.69 18.76
N GLU A 196 -56.62 31.40 17.67
CA GLU A 196 -57.32 32.62 17.22
C GLU A 196 -58.82 32.30 16.86
N ALA A 197 -59.05 31.18 16.17
CA ALA A 197 -60.42 30.79 15.79
C ALA A 197 -61.29 30.39 16.98
N ARG A 198 -60.69 30.00 18.10
CA ARG A 198 -61.46 29.54 19.31
C ARG A 198 -61.73 30.66 20.32
N TYR A 199 -60.94 31.73 20.34
CA TYR A 199 -60.96 32.77 21.35
C TYR A 199 -61.06 34.23 20.81
N GLY A 200 -61.07 34.45 19.52
CA GLY A 200 -61.37 35.68 18.83
C GLY A 200 -62.82 35.74 18.39
#